data_07a28d77813f3c3daab9e7f1f35fbefc
#
_entry.id   07a28d77813f3c3daab9e7f1f35fbefc
#
_cell.length_a   1.000
_cell.length_b   1.000
_cell.length_c   1.000
_cell.angle_alpha   90.00
_cell.angle_beta   90.00
_cell.angle_gamma   90.00
#
_symmetry.space_group_name_H-M   'P 1'
#
loop_
_entity.id
_entity.type
_entity.pdbx_description
1 polymer ?
#
loop_
_entity_poly.entity_id
_entity_poly.type
_entity_poly.pdbx_seq_one_letter_code
_entity_poly.pdbx_strand_id
1 'polypeptide(L)'
;MLLLNDAPLLSMAGDIRFDVVVADALKRRVKPFRGWSRELSQGLGLRGPAHALLADAHGVWAWAPGDRYAAAKRHGGVREWMRAHAGTDVRLWVSAAFTQSIEDLASLPPRDDAGLRSHARQAFVDRHGDEAATWPLATWQNDVARGVVALAGIDLDALRRHGAQNGVRIRSVEPWWHHAFLEAKRCVPALAHAANAHVCVVEGRAAAWITLAGGVMSHVRRCVLEEASVSSLNETIERMRADRAGDDVPIVALGHGLGDGGDTTRLCAHVLGRLDGDQPPQWLRPSTQNEVH
;
A
#
# COMPACT_ATOMS: atom_id res chain seq x y z
N MET A 1 43.69 28.34 33.10
CA MET A 1 42.77 29.16 33.92
C MET A 1 41.89 29.93 32.99
N LEU A 2 40.56 29.82 33.16
CA LEU A 2 39.46 30.49 32.45
C LEU A 2 38.99 29.76 31.19
N LEU A 3 37.93 29.07 31.30
CA LEU A 3 36.51 29.15 31.59
C LEU A 3 35.73 29.03 30.28
N LEU A 4 35.07 27.91 30.25
CA LEU A 4 33.88 27.54 29.49
C LEU A 4 32.90 28.69 29.27
N ASN A 5 32.33 28.72 28.07
CA ASN A 5 30.99 29.25 27.88
C ASN A 5 30.17 28.30 27.03
N ASP A 6 29.35 27.55 27.73
CA ASP A 6 28.21 26.85 27.17
C ASP A 6 27.19 27.85 26.64
N ALA A 7 26.88 27.78 25.37
CA ALA A 7 25.70 28.43 24.81
C ALA A 7 24.72 27.34 24.38
N PRO A 8 23.47 27.33 24.86
CA PRO A 8 22.48 26.33 24.47
C PRO A 8 22.01 26.59 23.04
N LEU A 9 22.13 25.56 22.22
CA LEU A 9 21.46 25.49 20.93
C LEU A 9 19.94 25.53 21.15
N LEU A 10 19.35 26.69 20.89
CA LEU A 10 17.92 26.89 20.81
C LEU A 10 17.37 26.08 19.64
N SER A 11 16.72 24.99 20.00
CA SER A 11 15.81 24.26 19.14
C SER A 11 14.67 25.17 18.71
N MET A 12 14.70 25.63 17.47
CA MET A 12 13.53 26.23 16.84
C MET A 12 12.60 25.13 16.31
N ALA A 13 11.96 24.40 17.23
CA ALA A 13 10.75 23.68 16.93
C ALA A 13 9.60 24.68 16.95
N GLY A 14 9.19 25.13 15.79
CA GLY A 14 8.00 25.94 15.65
C GLY A 14 6.78 25.12 16.05
N ASP A 15 6.22 25.42 17.22
CA ASP A 15 4.92 24.93 17.67
C ASP A 15 3.83 25.43 16.72
N ILE A 16 3.46 24.63 15.74
CA ILE A 16 2.23 24.84 14.98
C ILE A 16 1.09 24.25 15.81
N ARG A 17 0.44 25.10 16.60
CA ARG A 17 -0.82 24.75 17.26
C ARG A 17 -1.92 24.74 16.22
N PHE A 18 -2.40 23.56 15.87
CA PHE A 18 -3.65 23.39 15.14
C PHE A 18 -4.79 23.22 16.13
N ASP A 19 -5.69 24.23 16.15
CA ASP A 19 -6.97 24.08 16.82
C ASP A 19 -7.79 22.98 16.13
N VAL A 20 -8.16 22.01 16.95
CA VAL A 20 -8.82 20.77 16.52
C VAL A 20 -10.30 21.07 16.24
N VAL A 21 -10.65 21.15 14.95
CA VAL A 21 -12.03 20.91 14.49
C VAL A 21 -12.09 19.49 13.93
N VAL A 22 -12.24 18.51 14.83
CA VAL A 22 -12.08 17.07 14.51
C VAL A 22 -13.38 16.37 14.11
N ALA A 23 -14.50 17.04 13.88
CA ALA A 23 -15.77 16.33 13.92
C ALA A 23 -16.36 15.87 12.57
N ASP A 24 -15.97 16.40 11.40
CA ASP A 24 -16.73 16.14 10.16
C ASP A 24 -15.95 15.57 8.96
N ALA A 25 -14.63 15.62 8.97
CA ALA A 25 -13.82 15.14 7.84
C ALA A 25 -13.68 13.60 7.77
N LEU A 26 -13.92 12.89 8.87
CA LEU A 26 -13.82 11.42 8.95
C LEU A 26 -14.98 10.67 8.29
N LYS A 27 -16.04 11.35 7.89
CA LYS A 27 -17.22 10.71 7.26
C LYS A 27 -17.13 10.58 5.73
N ARG A 28 -16.13 11.12 5.09
CA ARG A 28 -15.91 10.88 3.65
C ARG A 28 -15.33 9.48 3.47
N ARG A 29 -16.21 8.50 3.38
CA ARG A 29 -15.87 7.09 3.17
C ARG A 29 -15.14 6.93 1.86
N VAL A 30 -13.84 6.64 1.91
CA VAL A 30 -13.17 5.97 0.81
C VAL A 30 -13.91 4.64 0.61
N LYS A 31 -14.63 4.51 -0.49
CA LYS A 31 -15.28 3.22 -0.79
C LYS A 31 -14.17 2.19 -0.97
N PRO A 32 -14.23 1.06 -0.25
CA PRO A 32 -13.17 0.08 -0.32
C PRO A 32 -12.97 -0.42 -1.75
N PHE A 33 -11.77 -0.88 -2.05
CA PHE A 33 -11.43 -1.52 -3.31
C PHE A 33 -12.52 -2.53 -3.72
N ARG A 34 -13.25 -2.22 -4.80
CA ARG A 34 -14.30 -3.09 -5.33
C ARG A 34 -13.70 -3.93 -6.47
N GLY A 35 -13.69 -5.21 -6.32
CA GLY A 35 -13.32 -6.08 -7.42
C GLY A 35 -12.75 -7.42 -7.01
N TRP A 36 -11.63 -7.43 -6.30
CA TRP A 36 -11.02 -8.69 -5.89
C TRP A 36 -11.70 -9.32 -4.66
N SER A 37 -12.37 -8.49 -3.83
CA SER A 37 -13.03 -8.95 -2.59
C SER A 37 -14.48 -9.41 -2.79
N ARG A 38 -15.22 -8.85 -3.75
CA ARG A 38 -16.67 -9.10 -3.87
C ARG A 38 -17.02 -10.50 -4.36
N GLU A 39 -16.19 -11.08 -5.21
CA GLU A 39 -16.40 -12.43 -5.73
C GLU A 39 -16.07 -13.54 -4.70
N LEU A 40 -15.36 -13.17 -3.63
CA LEU A 40 -14.91 -14.09 -2.58
C LEU A 40 -15.89 -14.23 -1.40
N SER A 41 -16.89 -13.34 -1.29
CA SER A 41 -17.74 -13.21 -0.08
C SER A 41 -18.98 -14.10 -0.07
N GLN A 42 -19.21 -14.94 -1.06
CA GLN A 42 -20.39 -15.81 -1.10
C GLN A 42 -20.16 -17.10 -0.30
N GLY A 43 -20.31 -17.01 1.01
CA GLY A 43 -20.27 -18.16 1.90
C GLY A 43 -20.72 -17.77 3.31
N LEU A 44 -21.98 -18.09 3.64
CA LEU A 44 -22.52 -18.00 5.00
C LEU A 44 -21.80 -19.01 5.90
N GLY A 45 -20.96 -18.55 6.81
CA GLY A 45 -20.35 -19.37 7.85
C GLY A 45 -19.76 -18.50 8.95
N LEU A 46 -19.82 -18.95 10.19
CA LEU A 46 -19.28 -18.29 11.38
C LEU A 46 -17.84 -17.82 11.12
N ARG A 47 -17.64 -16.50 11.15
CA ARG A 47 -16.40 -15.87 10.74
C ARG A 47 -15.40 -15.89 11.90
N GLY A 48 -14.64 -16.96 11.98
CA GLY A 48 -13.44 -16.97 12.84
C GLY A 48 -12.39 -15.95 12.39
N PRO A 49 -11.38 -15.68 13.20
CA PRO A 49 -10.27 -14.80 12.85
C PRO A 49 -9.50 -15.37 11.66
N ALA A 50 -9.14 -14.49 10.71
CA ALA A 50 -8.39 -14.88 9.51
C ALA A 50 -6.90 -14.61 9.69
N HIS A 51 -6.05 -15.45 9.09
CA HIS A 51 -4.64 -15.14 8.94
C HIS A 51 -4.45 -13.96 7.98
N ALA A 52 -3.42 -13.17 8.22
CA ALA A 52 -2.98 -12.12 7.32
C ALA A 52 -1.73 -12.59 6.57
N LEU A 53 -1.73 -12.51 5.25
CA LEU A 53 -0.57 -12.81 4.42
C LEU A 53 -0.20 -11.60 3.58
N LEU A 54 1.10 -11.32 3.47
CA LEU A 54 1.67 -10.40 2.48
C LEU A 54 2.54 -11.21 1.52
N ALA A 55 2.12 -11.29 0.26
CA ALA A 55 2.93 -11.86 -0.80
C ALA A 55 3.81 -10.78 -1.41
N ASP A 56 5.12 -10.96 -1.35
CA ASP A 56 6.13 -10.13 -1.99
C ASP A 56 6.90 -10.92 -3.08
N ALA A 57 7.83 -10.27 -3.75
CA ALA A 57 8.63 -10.89 -4.81
C ALA A 57 9.51 -12.07 -4.35
N HIS A 58 9.70 -12.23 -3.04
CA HIS A 58 10.63 -13.19 -2.45
C HIS A 58 9.95 -14.26 -1.60
N GLY A 59 8.62 -14.20 -1.43
CA GLY A 59 7.88 -15.16 -0.62
C GLY A 59 6.61 -14.59 0.00
N VAL A 60 6.31 -15.06 1.20
CA VAL A 60 5.11 -14.65 1.94
C VAL A 60 5.44 -14.40 3.39
N TRP A 61 4.99 -13.29 3.89
CA TRP A 61 4.96 -12.98 5.32
C TRP A 61 3.58 -13.34 5.86
N ALA A 62 3.54 -14.09 6.96
CA ALA A 62 2.30 -14.57 7.57
C ALA A 62 2.19 -14.12 9.03
N TRP A 63 1.04 -13.56 9.38
CA TRP A 63 0.66 -13.23 10.75
C TRP A 63 -0.49 -14.14 11.21
N ALA A 64 -0.30 -14.78 12.35
CA ALA A 64 -1.35 -15.57 12.98
C ALA A 64 -2.47 -14.66 13.52
N PRO A 65 -3.73 -15.08 13.49
CA PRO A 65 -4.83 -14.33 14.10
C PRO A 65 -4.66 -14.22 15.62
N GLY A 66 -5.16 -13.14 16.21
CA GLY A 66 -5.28 -12.96 17.66
C GLY A 66 -4.04 -12.43 18.39
N ASP A 67 -2.85 -12.68 17.90
CA ASP A 67 -1.63 -12.18 18.54
C ASP A 67 -1.14 -10.90 17.85
N ARG A 68 -1.40 -9.75 18.46
CA ARG A 68 -1.00 -8.43 17.93
C ARG A 68 0.51 -8.20 17.95
N TYR A 69 1.25 -8.98 18.74
CA TYR A 69 2.68 -8.79 18.95
C TYR A 69 3.53 -9.86 18.26
N ALA A 70 2.91 -10.89 17.67
CA ALA A 70 3.65 -11.90 16.96
C ALA A 70 4.35 -11.29 15.73
N ALA A 71 5.64 -11.56 15.62
CA ALA A 71 6.40 -11.25 14.41
C ALA A 71 5.83 -12.03 13.22
N ALA A 72 5.93 -11.43 12.04
CA ALA A 72 5.61 -12.12 10.81
C ALA A 72 6.54 -13.32 10.62
N LYS A 73 6.00 -14.45 10.19
CA LYS A 73 6.79 -15.62 9.77
C LYS A 73 6.91 -15.64 8.27
N ARG A 74 8.12 -15.87 7.76
CA ARG A 74 8.39 -15.97 6.34
C ARG A 74 8.18 -17.40 5.85
N HIS A 75 7.57 -17.55 4.67
CA HIS A 75 7.37 -18.80 3.94
C HIS A 75 7.81 -18.62 2.48
N GLY A 76 8.16 -19.69 1.80
CA GLY A 76 8.61 -19.63 0.42
C GLY A 76 7.53 -19.19 -0.58
N GLY A 77 6.26 -19.32 -0.24
CA GLY A 77 5.16 -18.84 -1.07
C GLY A 77 3.77 -19.14 -0.52
N VAL A 78 2.74 -18.50 -1.11
CA VAL A 78 1.35 -18.65 -0.70
C VAL A 78 0.89 -20.12 -0.74
N ARG A 79 1.26 -20.86 -1.80
CA ARG A 79 0.87 -22.27 -1.96
C ARG A 79 1.50 -23.17 -0.89
N GLU A 80 2.74 -22.93 -0.52
CA GLU A 80 3.42 -23.64 0.57
C GLU A 80 2.71 -23.38 1.89
N TRP A 81 2.44 -22.10 2.18
CA TRP A 81 1.71 -21.72 3.38
C TRP A 81 0.34 -22.40 3.47
N MET A 82 -0.44 -22.42 2.37
CA MET A 82 -1.77 -23.05 2.33
C MET A 82 -1.72 -24.55 2.65
N ARG A 83 -0.70 -25.26 2.17
CA ARG A 83 -0.52 -26.69 2.47
C ARG A 83 -0.29 -26.96 3.96
N ALA A 84 0.38 -26.05 4.63
CA ALA A 84 0.69 -26.16 6.07
C ALA A 84 -0.46 -25.69 6.98
N HIS A 85 -1.49 -25.02 6.45
CA HIS A 85 -2.51 -24.34 7.26
C HIS A 85 -3.94 -24.71 6.79
N ALA A 86 -4.20 -26.00 6.64
CA ALA A 86 -5.51 -26.51 6.26
C ALA A 86 -6.63 -26.04 7.21
N GLY A 87 -7.82 -25.80 6.67
CA GLY A 87 -9.00 -25.42 7.45
C GLY A 87 -9.02 -23.95 7.92
N THR A 88 -8.14 -23.10 7.38
CA THR A 88 -8.03 -21.70 7.81
C THR A 88 -8.62 -20.72 6.80
N ASP A 89 -8.97 -19.54 7.30
CA ASP A 89 -9.32 -18.39 6.47
C ASP A 89 -8.12 -17.44 6.36
N VAL A 90 -7.96 -16.81 5.20
CA VAL A 90 -6.86 -15.92 4.93
C VAL A 90 -7.30 -14.63 4.24
N ARG A 91 -6.70 -13.51 4.61
CA ARG A 91 -6.67 -12.26 3.85
C ARG A 91 -5.28 -12.14 3.23
N LEU A 92 -5.24 -11.95 1.93
CA LEU A 92 -4.00 -11.85 1.17
C LEU A 92 -3.77 -10.40 0.75
N TRP A 93 -2.67 -9.83 1.19
CA TRP A 93 -2.15 -8.60 0.64
C TRP A 93 -1.05 -8.94 -0.37
N VAL A 94 -1.02 -8.16 -1.43
CA VAL A 94 -0.05 -8.32 -2.51
C VAL A 94 0.82 -7.08 -2.62
N SER A 95 2.12 -7.30 -2.72
CA SER A 95 3.12 -6.26 -2.89
C SER A 95 2.88 -5.43 -4.15
N ALA A 96 3.40 -4.20 -4.14
CA ALA A 96 3.49 -3.35 -5.32
C ALA A 96 4.23 -4.03 -6.49
N ALA A 97 5.10 -5.02 -6.20
CA ALA A 97 5.77 -5.81 -7.24
C ALA A 97 4.79 -6.52 -8.19
N PHE A 98 3.63 -6.92 -7.68
CA PHE A 98 2.58 -7.63 -8.44
C PHE A 98 1.44 -6.74 -8.90
N THR A 99 1.47 -5.45 -8.61
CA THR A 99 0.40 -4.55 -9.01
C THR A 99 0.84 -3.64 -10.14
N GLN A 100 -0.06 -3.39 -11.07
CA GLN A 100 0.09 -2.39 -12.12
C GLN A 100 -1.08 -1.42 -12.02
N SER A 101 -0.82 -0.14 -12.21
CA SER A 101 -1.85 0.89 -12.21
C SER A 101 -1.85 1.61 -13.55
N ILE A 102 -3.01 2.05 -13.99
CA ILE A 102 -3.12 2.97 -15.10
C ILE A 102 -3.31 4.36 -14.52
N GLU A 103 -2.41 5.23 -14.90
CA GLU A 103 -2.50 6.66 -14.70
C GLU A 103 -3.42 7.20 -15.80
N ASP A 104 -4.12 8.29 -15.55
CA ASP A 104 -4.85 9.01 -16.58
C ASP A 104 -6.22 8.46 -17.02
N LEU A 105 -6.87 7.68 -16.16
CA LEU A 105 -8.28 7.33 -16.37
C LEU A 105 -9.24 8.50 -16.07
N ALA A 106 -8.72 9.63 -15.60
CA ALA A 106 -9.53 10.82 -15.28
C ALA A 106 -10.16 11.46 -16.53
N SER A 107 -9.52 11.32 -17.70
CA SER A 107 -10.00 11.84 -18.97
C SER A 107 -11.09 10.99 -19.62
N LEU A 108 -11.41 9.83 -19.06
CA LEU A 108 -12.28 8.86 -19.69
C LEU A 108 -13.69 8.87 -19.11
N PRO A 109 -14.70 8.78 -19.96
CA PRO A 109 -16.09 8.87 -19.56
C PRO A 109 -16.78 7.55 -19.19
N PRO A 110 -16.15 6.41 -18.79
CA PRO A 110 -16.99 5.30 -18.43
C PRO A 110 -17.74 5.69 -17.15
N ARG A 111 -19.06 5.72 -17.26
CA ARG A 111 -19.97 6.05 -16.15
C ARG A 111 -20.13 4.89 -15.16
N ASP A 112 -19.68 3.68 -15.52
CA ASP A 112 -19.81 2.47 -14.74
C ASP A 112 -18.48 1.71 -14.56
N ASP A 113 -18.44 0.82 -13.59
CA ASP A 113 -17.28 -0.02 -13.27
C ASP A 113 -16.91 -0.98 -14.43
N ALA A 114 -17.88 -1.41 -15.23
CA ALA A 114 -17.65 -2.35 -16.34
C ALA A 114 -16.91 -1.67 -17.49
N GLY A 115 -17.37 -0.49 -17.87
CA GLY A 115 -16.70 0.33 -18.89
C GLY A 115 -15.29 0.73 -18.46
N LEU A 116 -15.12 1.11 -17.18
CA LEU A 116 -13.80 1.43 -16.63
C LEU A 116 -12.84 0.24 -16.71
N ARG A 117 -13.29 -0.96 -16.33
CA ARG A 117 -12.48 -2.18 -16.42
C ARG A 117 -12.16 -2.57 -17.86
N SER A 118 -13.14 -2.46 -18.78
CA SER A 118 -12.94 -2.78 -20.19
C SER A 118 -11.85 -1.87 -20.80
N HIS A 119 -11.95 -0.58 -20.54
CA HIS A 119 -10.96 0.37 -21.02
C HIS A 119 -9.58 0.14 -20.42
N ALA A 120 -9.52 -0.07 -19.08
CA ALA A 120 -8.28 -0.36 -18.40
C ALA A 120 -7.63 -1.65 -18.94
N ARG A 121 -8.43 -2.67 -19.23
CA ARG A 121 -7.93 -3.92 -19.82
C ARG A 121 -7.24 -3.68 -21.15
N GLN A 122 -7.87 -2.90 -22.03
CA GLN A 122 -7.25 -2.55 -23.32
C GLN A 122 -5.95 -1.79 -23.11
N ALA A 123 -5.93 -0.79 -22.22
CA ALA A 123 -4.72 -0.03 -21.92
C ALA A 123 -3.59 -0.88 -21.29
N PHE A 124 -3.93 -1.89 -20.49
CA PHE A 124 -2.93 -2.84 -20.00
C PHE A 124 -2.40 -3.73 -21.13
N VAL A 125 -3.26 -4.23 -22.01
CA VAL A 125 -2.83 -5.02 -23.19
C VAL A 125 -1.93 -4.20 -24.10
N ASP A 126 -2.30 -2.95 -24.39
CA ASP A 126 -1.49 -2.07 -25.23
C ASP A 126 -0.10 -1.79 -24.65
N ARG A 127 0.00 -1.75 -23.32
CA ARG A 127 1.27 -1.46 -22.62
C ARG A 127 2.11 -2.71 -22.33
N HIS A 128 1.48 -3.82 -22.05
CA HIS A 128 2.15 -5.04 -21.52
C HIS A 128 1.98 -6.26 -22.42
N GLY A 129 1.21 -6.15 -23.51
CA GLY A 129 0.93 -7.28 -24.41
C GLY A 129 -0.22 -8.16 -23.95
N ASP A 130 -0.47 -9.22 -24.73
CA ASP A 130 -1.65 -10.09 -24.61
C ASP A 130 -1.79 -10.77 -23.24
N GLU A 131 -0.70 -11.00 -22.51
CA GLU A 131 -0.74 -11.58 -21.18
C GLU A 131 -1.60 -10.73 -20.21
N ALA A 132 -1.60 -9.42 -20.38
CA ALA A 132 -2.38 -8.52 -19.55
C ALA A 132 -3.90 -8.65 -19.74
N ALA A 133 -4.36 -9.29 -20.82
CA ALA A 133 -5.77 -9.58 -21.06
C ALA A 133 -6.38 -10.45 -19.95
N THR A 134 -5.58 -11.28 -19.30
CA THR A 134 -6.02 -12.22 -18.25
C THR A 134 -5.82 -11.67 -16.83
N TRP A 135 -5.15 -10.55 -16.64
CA TRP A 135 -4.87 -10.02 -15.32
C TRP A 135 -6.16 -9.65 -14.57
N PRO A 136 -6.31 -10.07 -13.31
CA PRO A 136 -7.42 -9.64 -12.47
C PRO A 136 -7.38 -8.12 -12.26
N LEU A 137 -8.53 -7.46 -12.40
CA LEU A 137 -8.66 -6.02 -12.25
C LEU A 137 -9.46 -5.67 -11.01
N ALA A 138 -9.00 -4.68 -10.25
CA ALA A 138 -9.73 -4.04 -9.18
C ALA A 138 -9.90 -2.56 -9.45
N THR A 139 -11.09 -2.04 -9.18
CA THR A 139 -11.39 -0.61 -9.28
C THR A 139 -11.37 0.04 -7.92
N TRP A 140 -10.94 1.28 -7.85
CA TRP A 140 -11.09 2.13 -6.70
C TRP A 140 -11.71 3.46 -7.12
N GLN A 141 -12.45 4.09 -6.22
CA GLN A 141 -13.10 5.36 -6.47
C GLN A 141 -13.29 6.12 -5.16
N ASN A 142 -13.09 7.42 -5.23
CA ASN A 142 -13.42 8.38 -4.19
C ASN A 142 -14.05 9.64 -4.83
N ASP A 143 -14.22 10.70 -4.05
CA ASP A 143 -14.87 11.93 -4.52
C ASP A 143 -14.01 12.74 -5.51
N VAL A 144 -12.70 12.47 -5.55
CA VAL A 144 -11.72 13.24 -6.37
C VAL A 144 -11.31 12.47 -7.62
N ALA A 145 -11.11 11.15 -7.49
CA ALA A 145 -10.52 10.34 -8.53
C ALA A 145 -11.02 8.90 -8.51
N ARG A 146 -10.76 8.21 -9.60
CA ARG A 146 -10.98 6.77 -9.75
C ARG A 146 -9.82 6.15 -10.50
N GLY A 147 -9.59 4.87 -10.30
CA GLY A 147 -8.54 4.17 -10.99
C GLY A 147 -8.75 2.66 -11.04
N VAL A 148 -7.89 2.01 -11.78
CA VAL A 148 -7.85 0.55 -11.89
C VAL A 148 -6.46 0.06 -11.57
N VAL A 149 -6.42 -1.01 -10.78
CA VAL A 149 -5.19 -1.74 -10.47
C VAL A 149 -5.33 -3.15 -11.01
N ALA A 150 -4.35 -3.58 -11.78
CA ALA A 150 -4.22 -4.95 -12.26
C ALA A 150 -3.29 -5.75 -11.34
N LEU A 151 -3.57 -7.03 -11.20
CA LEU A 151 -2.72 -8.00 -10.51
C LEU A 151 -1.92 -8.77 -11.55
N ALA A 152 -0.65 -8.39 -11.75
CA ALA A 152 0.25 -9.01 -12.70
C ALA A 152 1.03 -10.17 -12.06
N GLY A 153 1.19 -11.27 -12.79
CA GLY A 153 2.00 -12.41 -12.35
C GLY A 153 1.40 -13.29 -11.25
N ILE A 154 0.14 -13.06 -10.86
CA ILE A 154 -0.59 -13.90 -9.91
C ILE A 154 -1.89 -14.41 -10.53
N ASP A 155 -1.98 -15.71 -10.69
CA ASP A 155 -3.23 -16.39 -11.10
C ASP A 155 -4.12 -16.61 -9.86
N LEU A 156 -5.11 -15.72 -9.68
CA LEU A 156 -6.06 -15.80 -8.56
C LEU A 156 -6.92 -17.05 -8.60
N ASP A 157 -7.28 -17.53 -9.77
CA ASP A 157 -8.12 -18.72 -9.90
C ASP A 157 -7.33 -19.98 -9.54
N ALA A 158 -6.05 -20.04 -9.93
CA ALA A 158 -5.16 -21.10 -9.47
C ALA A 158 -4.96 -21.05 -7.95
N LEU A 159 -4.80 -19.86 -7.35
CA LEU A 159 -4.71 -19.71 -5.90
C LEU A 159 -5.99 -20.15 -5.20
N ARG A 160 -7.17 -19.80 -5.72
CA ARG A 160 -8.47 -20.22 -5.18
C ARG A 160 -8.63 -21.73 -5.23
N ARG A 161 -8.34 -22.34 -6.39
CA ARG A 161 -8.38 -23.81 -6.55
C ARG A 161 -7.45 -24.49 -5.56
N HIS A 162 -6.21 -23.99 -5.43
CA HIS A 162 -5.25 -24.54 -4.50
C HIS A 162 -5.68 -24.37 -3.04
N GLY A 163 -6.25 -23.21 -2.68
CA GLY A 163 -6.85 -22.97 -1.38
C GLY A 163 -7.97 -23.97 -1.09
N ALA A 164 -8.92 -24.15 -2.00
CA ALA A 164 -10.02 -25.09 -1.85
C ALA A 164 -9.53 -26.54 -1.66
N GLN A 165 -8.53 -26.98 -2.43
CA GLN A 165 -7.90 -28.30 -2.28
C GLN A 165 -7.27 -28.54 -0.92
N ASN A 166 -6.79 -27.49 -0.26
CA ASN A 166 -6.16 -27.56 1.06
C ASN A 166 -7.09 -27.09 2.19
N GLY A 167 -8.38 -26.85 1.91
CA GLY A 167 -9.33 -26.38 2.91
C GLY A 167 -9.06 -24.94 3.38
N VAL A 168 -8.28 -24.14 2.63
CA VAL A 168 -8.00 -22.74 2.92
C VAL A 168 -8.93 -21.84 2.13
N ARG A 169 -9.60 -20.91 2.80
CA ARG A 169 -10.48 -19.94 2.16
C ARG A 169 -9.83 -18.57 2.09
N ILE A 170 -9.63 -18.06 0.87
CA ILE A 170 -9.18 -16.69 0.65
C ILE A 170 -10.39 -15.74 0.79
N ARG A 171 -10.40 -14.89 1.80
CA ARG A 171 -11.49 -13.92 2.06
C ARG A 171 -11.35 -12.66 1.23
N SER A 172 -10.13 -12.15 1.09
CA SER A 172 -9.84 -10.97 0.28
C SER A 172 -8.45 -11.05 -0.32
N VAL A 173 -8.27 -10.34 -1.43
CA VAL A 173 -6.97 -10.03 -2.03
C VAL A 173 -6.94 -8.53 -2.23
N GLU A 174 -5.94 -7.86 -1.69
CA GLU A 174 -5.84 -6.40 -1.66
C GLU A 174 -4.39 -5.96 -1.89
N PRO A 175 -4.15 -4.79 -2.51
CA PRO A 175 -2.80 -4.24 -2.59
C PRO A 175 -2.29 -3.85 -1.19
N TRP A 176 -1.08 -4.26 -0.86
CA TRP A 176 -0.44 -3.89 0.40
C TRP A 176 -0.30 -2.38 0.57
N TRP A 177 0.08 -1.67 -0.48
CA TRP A 177 0.24 -0.23 -0.44
C TRP A 177 -1.05 0.50 -0.03
N HIS A 178 -2.25 -0.04 -0.31
CA HIS A 178 -3.51 0.55 0.14
C HIS A 178 -3.65 0.49 1.67
N HIS A 179 -3.34 -0.65 2.27
CA HIS A 179 -3.31 -0.79 3.72
C HIS A 179 -2.25 0.14 4.35
N ALA A 180 -1.02 0.13 3.82
CA ALA A 180 0.06 0.99 4.28
C ALA A 180 -0.29 2.49 4.18
N PHE A 181 -0.99 2.90 3.12
CA PHE A 181 -1.49 4.26 2.96
C PHE A 181 -2.49 4.65 4.06
N LEU A 182 -3.44 3.77 4.39
CA LEU A 182 -4.40 4.03 5.47
C LEU A 182 -3.69 4.19 6.82
N GLU A 183 -2.70 3.36 7.09
CA GLU A 183 -1.89 3.47 8.30
C GLU A 183 -1.02 4.75 8.30
N ALA A 184 -0.46 5.16 7.16
CA ALA A 184 0.25 6.43 7.04
C ALA A 184 -0.65 7.62 7.41
N LYS A 185 -1.90 7.64 6.93
CA LYS A 185 -2.88 8.68 7.31
C LYS A 185 -3.20 8.67 8.80
N ARG A 186 -3.21 7.51 9.43
CA ARG A 186 -3.43 7.39 10.87
C ARG A 186 -2.23 7.92 11.67
N CYS A 187 -1.03 7.63 11.21
CA CYS A 187 0.22 8.05 11.88
C CYS A 187 0.57 9.53 11.62
N VAL A 188 0.17 10.07 10.47
CA VAL A 188 0.42 11.47 10.07
C VAL A 188 -0.92 12.15 9.75
N PRO A 189 -1.67 12.61 10.76
CA PRO A 189 -2.99 13.22 10.57
C PRO A 189 -3.00 14.40 9.59
N ALA A 190 -1.88 15.11 9.45
CA ALA A 190 -1.73 16.21 8.49
C ALA A 190 -2.01 15.77 7.05
N LEU A 191 -1.78 14.51 6.69
CA LEU A 191 -2.12 13.97 5.36
C LEU A 191 -3.62 14.03 5.04
N ALA A 192 -4.48 14.02 6.05
CA ALA A 192 -5.94 14.07 5.85
C ALA A 192 -6.42 15.44 5.36
N HIS A 193 -5.61 16.48 5.55
CA HIS A 193 -5.94 17.86 5.22
C HIS A 193 -4.95 18.51 4.25
N ALA A 194 -3.92 17.77 3.83
CA ALA A 194 -2.93 18.28 2.91
C ALA A 194 -3.59 18.62 1.57
N ALA A 195 -3.39 19.84 1.08
CA ALA A 195 -3.83 20.22 -0.25
C ALA A 195 -3.22 19.29 -1.30
N ASN A 196 -1.90 19.07 -1.20
CA ASN A 196 -1.15 18.08 -1.94
C ASN A 196 -0.17 17.37 -1.00
N ALA A 197 0.02 16.07 -1.18
CA ALA A 197 1.04 15.28 -0.49
C ALA A 197 1.35 14.01 -1.29
N HIS A 198 2.45 13.37 -0.96
CA HIS A 198 2.80 12.07 -1.49
C HIS A 198 3.04 11.07 -0.36
N VAL A 199 2.63 9.81 -0.62
CA VAL A 199 2.97 8.68 0.24
C VAL A 199 3.71 7.66 -0.62
N CYS A 200 4.93 7.33 -0.21
CA CYS A 200 5.77 6.34 -0.86
C CYS A 200 5.80 5.07 -0.01
N VAL A 201 5.18 4.00 -0.49
CA VAL A 201 5.20 2.69 0.18
C VAL A 201 6.26 1.83 -0.49
N VAL A 202 7.30 1.48 0.27
CA VAL A 202 8.49 0.78 -0.23
C VAL A 202 8.47 -0.68 0.20
N GLU A 203 8.77 -1.57 -0.74
CA GLU A 203 8.84 -3.03 -0.55
C GLU A 203 10.04 -3.58 -1.33
N GLY A 204 11.24 -3.40 -0.77
CA GLY A 204 12.48 -3.68 -1.46
C GLY A 204 12.65 -2.82 -2.73
N ARG A 205 12.78 -3.45 -3.89
CA ARG A 205 12.88 -2.73 -5.18
C ARG A 205 11.54 -2.23 -5.72
N ALA A 206 10.42 -2.69 -5.20
CA ALA A 206 9.11 -2.19 -5.60
C ALA A 206 8.66 -1.06 -4.67
N ALA A 207 8.06 -0.03 -5.24
CA ALA A 207 7.44 1.02 -4.48
C ALA A 207 6.09 1.42 -5.11
N ALA A 208 5.15 1.81 -4.27
CA ALA A 208 3.93 2.48 -4.71
C ALA A 208 4.01 3.95 -4.34
N TRP A 209 3.92 4.80 -5.33
CA TRP A 209 3.85 6.25 -5.20
C TRP A 209 2.39 6.69 -5.24
N ILE A 210 1.90 7.20 -4.13
CA ILE A 210 0.51 7.61 -3.96
C ILE A 210 0.47 9.13 -3.86
N THR A 211 -0.29 9.77 -4.73
CA THR A 211 -0.51 11.21 -4.71
C THR A 211 -1.85 11.51 -4.05
N LEU A 212 -1.84 12.53 -3.19
CA LEU A 212 -3.00 13.05 -2.51
C LEU A 212 -3.37 14.42 -3.05
N ALA A 213 -4.66 14.67 -3.16
CA ALA A 213 -5.24 15.98 -3.40
C ALA A 213 -6.38 16.20 -2.38
N GLY A 214 -6.28 17.25 -1.58
CA GLY A 214 -7.23 17.51 -0.49
C GLY A 214 -7.32 16.36 0.52
N GLY A 215 -6.20 15.71 0.83
CA GLY A 215 -6.13 14.58 1.75
C GLY A 215 -6.72 13.26 1.22
N VAL A 216 -7.12 13.21 -0.06
CA VAL A 216 -7.72 12.04 -0.70
C VAL A 216 -6.78 11.51 -1.79
N MET A 217 -6.68 10.21 -1.93
CA MET A 217 -5.88 9.59 -2.99
C MET A 217 -6.41 10.00 -4.37
N SER A 218 -5.57 10.67 -5.14
CA SER A 218 -5.88 11.08 -6.52
C SER A 218 -5.19 10.19 -7.55
N HIS A 219 -4.06 9.59 -7.18
CA HIS A 219 -3.22 8.81 -8.09
C HIS A 219 -2.46 7.73 -7.34
N VAL A 220 -2.20 6.61 -7.97
CA VAL A 220 -1.24 5.61 -7.52
C VAL A 220 -0.42 5.11 -8.70
N ARG A 221 0.90 5.13 -8.55
CA ARG A 221 1.85 4.66 -9.55
C ARG A 221 2.80 3.66 -8.93
N ARG A 222 3.04 2.55 -9.62
CA ARG A 222 4.13 1.65 -9.28
C ARG A 222 5.46 2.25 -9.76
N CYS A 223 6.44 2.24 -8.88
CA CYS A 223 7.83 2.54 -9.19
C CYS A 223 8.69 1.30 -8.97
N VAL A 224 9.74 1.15 -9.77
CA VAL A 224 10.76 0.12 -9.57
C VAL A 224 12.07 0.84 -9.32
N LEU A 225 12.66 0.59 -8.15
CA LEU A 225 13.97 1.10 -7.80
C LEU A 225 15.03 0.32 -8.57
N GLU A 226 16.09 0.97 -8.99
CA GLU A 226 17.22 0.33 -9.64
C GLU A 226 17.86 -0.71 -8.71
N GLU A 227 18.02 -0.32 -7.44
CA GLU A 227 18.45 -1.19 -6.35
C GLU A 227 17.53 -1.04 -5.15
N ALA A 228 17.51 -2.05 -4.26
CA ALA A 228 16.82 -1.95 -2.97
C ALA A 228 17.67 -1.14 -2.00
N SER A 229 17.87 0.14 -2.27
CA SER A 229 18.70 1.05 -1.47
C SER A 229 18.03 2.39 -1.26
N VAL A 230 18.43 3.08 -0.20
CA VAL A 230 17.95 4.43 0.10
C VAL A 230 18.40 5.42 -0.97
N SER A 231 19.58 5.24 -1.55
CA SER A 231 20.08 6.08 -2.65
C SER A 231 19.16 5.99 -3.86
N SER A 232 18.83 4.78 -4.29
CA SER A 232 17.92 4.55 -5.42
C SER A 232 16.51 5.07 -5.15
N LEU A 233 16.04 5.02 -3.88
CA LEU A 233 14.79 5.64 -3.48
C LEU A 233 14.86 7.17 -3.64
N ASN A 234 15.94 7.81 -3.17
CA ASN A 234 16.12 9.24 -3.27
C ASN A 234 16.13 9.72 -4.74
N GLU A 235 16.88 9.03 -5.61
CA GLU A 235 16.91 9.32 -7.04
C GLU A 235 15.51 9.19 -7.68
N THR A 236 14.76 8.18 -7.24
CA THR A 236 13.38 8.00 -7.71
C THR A 236 12.47 9.13 -7.23
N ILE A 237 12.60 9.56 -5.98
CA ILE A 237 11.86 10.70 -5.43
C ILE A 237 12.19 12.00 -6.18
N GLU A 238 13.46 12.27 -6.45
CA GLU A 238 13.89 13.46 -7.21
C GLU A 238 13.31 13.44 -8.63
N ARG A 239 13.35 12.31 -9.30
CA ARG A 239 12.75 12.13 -10.64
C ARG A 239 11.24 12.39 -10.60
N MET A 240 10.54 11.84 -9.62
CA MET A 240 9.09 12.03 -9.46
C MET A 240 8.71 13.48 -9.13
N ARG A 241 9.58 14.22 -8.42
CA ARG A 241 9.42 15.66 -8.19
C ARG A 241 9.65 16.47 -9.46
N ALA A 242 10.69 16.15 -10.22
CA ALA A 242 11.03 16.84 -11.46
C ALA A 242 9.93 16.73 -12.53
N ASP A 243 9.27 15.57 -12.62
CA ASP A 243 8.17 15.33 -13.56
C ASP A 243 6.94 16.22 -13.28
N ARG A 244 6.86 16.82 -12.09
CA ARG A 244 5.75 17.67 -11.63
C ARG A 244 6.29 19.04 -11.22
N ALA A 245 6.68 19.86 -12.20
CA ALA A 245 7.35 21.14 -11.98
C ALA A 245 6.78 21.93 -10.79
N GLY A 246 7.59 22.14 -9.77
CA GLY A 246 7.52 23.31 -8.89
C GLY A 246 7.09 23.11 -7.44
N ASP A 247 6.80 21.91 -6.93
CA ASP A 247 6.17 21.83 -5.61
C ASP A 247 7.07 21.17 -4.56
N ASP A 248 7.33 21.92 -3.50
CA ASP A 248 7.83 21.42 -2.21
C ASP A 248 6.72 20.64 -1.48
N VAL A 249 6.19 19.62 -2.18
CA VAL A 249 5.08 18.80 -1.69
C VAL A 249 5.62 17.81 -0.66
N PRO A 250 5.03 17.73 0.55
CA PRO A 250 5.49 16.82 1.58
C PRO A 250 5.36 15.37 1.14
N ILE A 251 6.41 14.59 1.42
CA ILE A 251 6.47 13.16 1.13
C ILE A 251 6.54 12.40 2.45
N VAL A 252 5.70 11.40 2.60
CA VAL A 252 5.76 10.43 3.70
C VAL A 252 6.23 9.10 3.13
N ALA A 253 7.35 8.58 3.61
CA ALA A 253 7.86 7.27 3.23
C ALA A 253 7.61 6.24 4.34
N LEU A 254 7.24 5.02 3.95
CA LEU A 254 7.08 3.88 4.86
C LEU A 254 7.30 2.58 4.09
N GLY A 255 7.57 1.51 4.82
CA GLY A 255 7.77 0.20 4.20
C GLY A 255 8.96 -0.54 4.78
N HIS A 256 9.63 -1.35 3.94
CA HIS A 256 10.74 -2.21 4.34
C HIS A 256 11.58 -2.66 3.14
N GLY A 257 12.68 -3.34 3.44
CA GLY A 257 13.47 -4.10 2.45
C GLY A 257 14.51 -3.27 1.69
N LEU A 258 14.79 -2.03 2.11
CA LEU A 258 15.94 -1.30 1.60
C LEU A 258 17.23 -1.78 2.30
N GLY A 259 18.31 -1.93 1.55
CA GLY A 259 19.64 -2.17 2.08
C GLY A 259 20.13 -0.99 2.94
N ASP A 260 21.13 -0.34 2.61
CA ASP A 260 21.83 0.69 3.37
C ASP A 260 20.95 1.76 4.02
N GLY A 261 21.23 2.04 5.30
CA GLY A 261 20.62 3.10 6.09
C GLY A 261 21.09 4.51 5.71
N GLY A 262 20.96 4.86 4.44
CA GLY A 262 21.19 6.24 3.97
C GLY A 262 20.17 7.20 4.56
N ASP A 263 20.49 8.48 4.59
CA ASP A 263 19.63 9.55 5.11
C ASP A 263 18.47 9.83 4.14
N THR A 264 17.29 9.26 4.42
CA THR A 264 16.05 9.60 3.68
C THR A 264 15.44 10.92 4.13
N THR A 265 15.91 11.51 5.24
CA THR A 265 15.28 12.66 5.87
C THR A 265 15.28 13.91 5.02
N ARG A 266 16.26 14.03 4.09
CA ARG A 266 16.38 15.21 3.22
C ARG A 266 15.26 15.35 2.20
N LEU A 267 14.66 14.24 1.78
CA LEU A 267 13.65 14.21 0.71
C LEU A 267 12.25 13.92 1.23
N CYS A 268 12.12 13.32 2.40
CA CYS A 268 10.84 12.97 3.01
C CYS A 268 10.58 13.86 4.22
N ALA A 269 9.38 14.43 4.29
CA ALA A 269 8.90 15.16 5.47
C ALA A 269 8.77 14.22 6.69
N HIS A 270 8.39 12.96 6.44
CA HIS A 270 8.29 11.92 7.46
C HIS A 270 8.75 10.57 6.90
N VAL A 271 9.50 9.83 7.71
CA VAL A 271 9.78 8.40 7.49
C VAL A 271 9.15 7.62 8.63
N LEU A 272 8.18 6.76 8.32
CA LEU A 272 7.46 5.99 9.31
C LEU A 272 8.11 4.61 9.48
N GLY A 273 8.77 4.41 10.60
CA GLY A 273 9.52 3.20 10.90
C GLY A 273 10.90 3.19 10.22
N ARG A 274 11.41 1.98 10.00
CA ARG A 274 12.70 1.74 9.36
C ARG A 274 12.50 1.13 7.99
N LEU A 275 12.99 1.79 6.95
CA LEU A 275 12.93 1.30 5.57
C LEU A 275 13.95 0.19 5.29
N ASP A 276 15.03 0.15 6.07
CA ASP A 276 16.14 -0.82 5.99
C ASP A 276 15.85 -2.16 6.72
N GLY A 277 14.65 -2.31 7.28
CA GLY A 277 14.23 -3.57 7.90
C GLY A 277 13.99 -4.68 6.88
N ASP A 278 14.45 -5.91 7.19
CA ASP A 278 14.29 -7.08 6.32
C ASP A 278 12.83 -7.58 6.22
N GLN A 279 11.96 -7.10 7.10
CA GLN A 279 10.59 -7.57 7.21
C GLN A 279 9.61 -6.39 7.35
N PRO A 280 8.34 -6.61 7.00
CA PRO A 280 7.30 -5.60 7.17
C PRO A 280 7.24 -5.11 8.61
N PRO A 281 7.18 -3.78 8.84
CA PRO A 281 7.08 -3.23 10.19
C PRO A 281 5.88 -3.79 10.94
N GLN A 282 6.09 -4.11 12.22
CA GLN A 282 5.04 -4.72 13.04
C GLN A 282 3.79 -3.84 13.18
N TRP A 283 3.95 -2.52 13.21
CA TRP A 283 2.84 -1.57 13.27
C TRP A 283 2.04 -1.49 11.96
N LEU A 284 2.60 -1.95 10.82
CA LEU A 284 1.92 -2.11 9.53
C LEU A 284 1.20 -3.45 9.41
N ARG A 285 1.13 -4.24 10.47
CA ARG A 285 0.39 -5.49 10.46
C ARG A 285 -1.07 -5.25 10.08
N PRO A 286 -1.59 -5.97 9.09
CA PRO A 286 -2.99 -5.86 8.72
C PRO A 286 -3.89 -6.31 9.86
N SER A 287 -4.95 -5.55 10.15
CA SER A 287 -5.97 -5.98 11.13
C SER A 287 -6.64 -7.26 10.66
N THR A 288 -6.65 -8.27 11.52
CA THR A 288 -7.36 -9.54 11.28
C THR A 288 -8.82 -9.48 11.72
N GLN A 289 -9.22 -8.40 12.41
CA GLN A 289 -10.57 -8.15 12.85
C GLN A 289 -11.35 -7.40 11.75
N ASN A 290 -12.64 -7.75 11.61
CA ASN A 290 -13.57 -6.93 10.84
C ASN A 290 -13.83 -5.63 11.64
N GLU A 291 -12.95 -4.65 11.54
CA GLU A 291 -13.31 -3.30 11.91
C GLU A 291 -14.31 -2.83 10.85
N VAL A 292 -15.59 -3.00 11.17
CA VAL A 292 -16.69 -2.36 10.46
C VAL A 292 -16.60 -0.89 10.86
N HIS A 293 -15.98 -0.09 10.01
CA HIS A 293 -16.02 1.36 10.09
C HIS A 293 -17.20 1.91 9.28
#